data_cbcd43cd2d6315492e991823f4d6e92a
#
_entry.id   cbcd43cd2d6315492e991823f4d6e92a
#
_cell.length_a   1.000
_cell.length_b   1.000
_cell.length_c   1.000
_cell.angle_alpha   90.00
_cell.angle_beta   90.00
_cell.angle_gamma   90.00
#
_symmetry.space_group_name_H-M   'P 1'
#
loop_
_entity.id
_entity.type
_entity.pdbx_description
1 polymer ?
#
loop_
_entity_poly.entity_id
_entity_poly.type
_entity_poly.pdbx_seq_one_letter_code
_entity_poly.pdbx_strand_id
1 'polypeptide(L)'
;MTAFATAAAAPAHAQTAAAAQGSSPRTVLVVGDSLSAEYGIKRGTGWVPLLSTRVSEQYPKFKVVNASISGDTTSGGVARLPALLRQHAPAVVVLELGANDALRGLPLNMTEQNLRTMAQAARKADADVLIVGMQIPPNYGRDYAQRFAAVFSKVAKDENARLVPFLMEGIATNRAMFQADGIHPNEDAQPQLLDNVWPTLRPLLN
;
A
#
# COMPACT_ATOMS: atom_id res chain seq x y z
N MET A 1 -33.16 78.24 -18.87
CA MET A 1 -31.81 77.75 -18.46
C MET A 1 -32.02 76.53 -17.64
N THR A 2 -31.89 75.36 -18.26
CA THR A 2 -32.12 74.03 -17.64
C THR A 2 -30.79 73.38 -17.48
N ALA A 3 -30.37 73.12 -16.24
CA ALA A 3 -29.14 72.41 -15.90
C ALA A 3 -29.33 70.93 -15.91
N PHE A 4 -28.58 70.17 -16.74
CA PHE A 4 -28.49 68.71 -16.73
C PHE A 4 -27.43 68.29 -15.72
N ALA A 5 -27.84 67.52 -14.76
CA ALA A 5 -26.93 66.81 -13.83
C ALA A 5 -26.57 65.42 -14.40
N THR A 6 -25.29 65.25 -14.73
CA THR A 6 -24.74 63.97 -15.14
C THR A 6 -24.34 63.14 -13.89
N ALA A 7 -25.04 62.00 -13.69
CA ALA A 7 -24.68 61.07 -12.66
C ALA A 7 -23.57 60.14 -13.20
N ALA A 8 -22.41 60.12 -12.56
CA ALA A 8 -21.31 59.18 -12.83
C ALA A 8 -21.56 57.86 -12.11
N ALA A 9 -21.71 56.77 -12.89
CA ALA A 9 -21.78 55.41 -12.37
C ALA A 9 -20.36 54.88 -12.09
N ALA A 10 -20.09 54.51 -10.86
CA ALA A 10 -18.85 53.84 -10.46
C ALA A 10 -18.86 52.37 -10.91
N PRO A 11 -17.76 51.80 -11.42
CA PRO A 11 -17.71 50.40 -11.79
C PRO A 11 -17.64 49.50 -10.53
N ALA A 12 -18.58 48.59 -10.44
CA ALA A 12 -18.55 47.52 -9.44
C ALA A 12 -17.39 46.57 -9.75
N HIS A 13 -16.39 46.51 -8.87
CA HIS A 13 -15.34 45.49 -8.92
C HIS A 13 -15.94 44.16 -8.51
N ALA A 14 -16.16 43.27 -9.48
CA ALA A 14 -16.44 41.89 -9.23
C ALA A 14 -15.16 41.22 -8.68
N GLN A 15 -15.10 41.03 -7.38
CA GLN A 15 -14.11 40.16 -6.73
C GLN A 15 -14.42 38.70 -7.11
N THR A 16 -13.73 38.19 -8.12
CA THR A 16 -13.69 36.75 -8.39
C THR A 16 -12.99 36.06 -7.22
N ALA A 17 -13.77 35.41 -6.36
CA ALA A 17 -13.26 34.49 -5.38
C ALA A 17 -12.57 33.36 -6.14
N ALA A 18 -11.24 33.34 -6.15
CA ALA A 18 -10.45 32.21 -6.59
C ALA A 18 -10.78 31.08 -5.65
N ALA A 19 -11.63 30.15 -6.13
CA ALA A 19 -11.85 28.86 -5.45
C ALA A 19 -10.48 28.19 -5.30
N ALA A 20 -10.05 27.98 -4.07
CA ALA A 20 -8.88 27.19 -3.76
C ALA A 20 -9.09 25.80 -4.38
N GLN A 21 -8.46 25.54 -5.52
CA GLN A 21 -8.41 24.22 -6.13
C GLN A 21 -7.57 23.35 -5.19
N GLY A 22 -8.24 22.67 -4.25
CA GLY A 22 -7.63 21.66 -3.43
C GLY A 22 -7.05 20.58 -4.35
N SER A 23 -5.72 20.42 -4.37
CA SER A 23 -5.08 19.35 -5.11
C SER A 23 -5.69 18.03 -4.69
N SER A 24 -6.03 17.18 -5.67
CA SER A 24 -6.56 15.83 -5.40
C SER A 24 -5.62 15.09 -4.44
N PRO A 25 -6.17 14.31 -3.47
CA PRO A 25 -5.34 13.59 -2.51
C PRO A 25 -4.34 12.67 -3.22
N ARG A 26 -3.08 12.70 -2.77
CA ARG A 26 -2.04 11.76 -3.20
C ARG A 26 -2.43 10.34 -2.82
N THR A 27 -2.10 9.36 -3.64
CA THR A 27 -2.55 7.98 -3.42
C THR A 27 -1.44 7.13 -2.81
N VAL A 28 -1.79 6.38 -1.75
CA VAL A 28 -1.07 5.19 -1.30
C VAL A 28 -1.76 3.99 -1.93
N LEU A 29 -1.10 3.29 -2.83
CA LEU A 29 -1.62 2.11 -3.53
C LEU A 29 -1.09 0.86 -2.85
N VAL A 30 -1.97 0.01 -2.31
CA VAL A 30 -1.61 -1.29 -1.75
C VAL A 30 -1.87 -2.37 -2.81
N VAL A 31 -0.83 -3.11 -3.14
CA VAL A 31 -0.83 -4.24 -4.08
C VAL A 31 -0.42 -5.48 -3.31
N GLY A 32 -1.39 -6.25 -2.87
CA GLY A 32 -1.19 -7.39 -1.98
C GLY A 32 -2.04 -8.60 -2.38
N ASP A 33 -2.03 -9.59 -1.51
CA ASP A 33 -2.78 -10.82 -1.66
C ASP A 33 -3.93 -10.94 -0.62
N SER A 34 -4.23 -12.15 -0.15
CA SER A 34 -5.31 -12.42 0.82
C SER A 34 -5.13 -11.71 2.15
N LEU A 35 -3.90 -11.46 2.58
CA LEU A 35 -3.58 -10.80 3.85
C LEU A 35 -3.99 -9.31 3.84
N SER A 36 -4.00 -8.70 2.67
CA SER A 36 -4.41 -7.31 2.46
C SER A 36 -5.83 -7.18 1.89
N ALA A 37 -6.40 -8.26 1.31
CA ALA A 37 -7.73 -8.28 0.67
C ALA A 37 -8.87 -8.66 1.63
N GLU A 38 -8.64 -8.71 2.93
CA GLU A 38 -9.63 -9.06 3.96
C GLU A 38 -10.21 -10.48 3.78
N TYR A 39 -9.40 -11.44 3.35
CA TYR A 39 -9.88 -12.81 3.18
C TYR A 39 -10.34 -13.43 4.50
N GLY A 40 -11.59 -13.91 4.49
CA GLY A 40 -12.20 -14.64 5.63
C GLY A 40 -12.52 -13.78 6.87
N ILE A 41 -12.35 -12.47 6.81
CA ILE A 41 -12.71 -11.54 7.90
C ILE A 41 -13.79 -10.55 7.46
N LYS A 42 -14.40 -9.88 8.43
CA LYS A 42 -15.42 -8.86 8.17
C LYS A 42 -14.82 -7.69 7.39
N ARG A 43 -15.51 -7.24 6.34
CA ARG A 43 -15.09 -6.06 5.58
C ARG A 43 -14.96 -4.82 6.46
N GLY A 44 -13.89 -4.07 6.23
CA GLY A 44 -13.57 -2.85 6.97
C GLY A 44 -12.77 -3.10 8.25
N THR A 45 -12.47 -4.36 8.60
CA THR A 45 -11.68 -4.70 9.80
C THR A 45 -10.24 -5.05 9.50
N GLY A 46 -9.87 -5.22 8.23
CA GLY A 46 -8.51 -5.54 7.80
C GLY A 46 -7.53 -4.40 8.04
N TRP A 47 -6.24 -4.72 8.07
CA TRP A 47 -5.17 -3.73 8.30
C TRP A 47 -5.16 -2.60 7.27
N VAL A 48 -5.54 -2.86 6.00
CA VAL A 48 -5.60 -1.82 4.95
C VAL A 48 -6.74 -0.83 5.17
N PRO A 49 -7.99 -1.25 5.45
CA PRO A 49 -9.03 -0.32 5.92
C PRO A 49 -8.66 0.46 7.17
N LEU A 50 -8.04 -0.18 8.17
CA LEU A 50 -7.54 0.52 9.36
C LEU A 50 -6.47 1.55 9.01
N LEU A 51 -5.56 1.22 8.07
CA LEU A 51 -4.59 2.16 7.51
C LEU A 51 -5.31 3.34 6.82
N SER A 52 -6.33 3.07 6.03
CA SER A 52 -7.10 4.11 5.33
C SER A 52 -7.71 5.11 6.32
N THR A 53 -8.28 4.63 7.42
CA THR A 53 -8.80 5.48 8.50
C THR A 53 -7.69 6.33 9.10
N ARG A 54 -6.57 5.71 9.54
CA ARG A 54 -5.42 6.41 10.15
C ARG A 54 -4.83 7.46 9.20
N VAL A 55 -4.71 7.15 7.91
CA VAL A 55 -4.20 8.10 6.90
C VAL A 55 -5.16 9.26 6.71
N SER A 56 -6.46 9.02 6.60
CA SER A 56 -7.45 10.10 6.41
C SER A 56 -7.49 11.08 7.60
N GLU A 57 -7.26 10.59 8.82
CA GLU A 57 -7.25 11.41 10.03
C GLU A 57 -5.95 12.20 10.20
N GLN A 58 -4.80 11.59 9.93
CA GLN A 58 -3.49 12.18 10.23
C GLN A 58 -2.82 12.83 9.02
N TYR A 59 -3.17 12.40 7.80
CA TYR A 59 -2.57 12.85 6.53
C TYR A 59 -3.65 13.11 5.47
N PRO A 60 -4.55 14.10 5.66
CA PRO A 60 -5.73 14.31 4.79
C PRO A 60 -5.40 14.64 3.33
N LYS A 61 -4.12 14.92 3.02
CA LYS A 61 -3.61 15.04 1.65
C LYS A 61 -3.38 13.69 0.97
N PHE A 62 -3.58 12.58 1.67
CA PHE A 62 -3.41 11.24 1.14
C PHE A 62 -4.71 10.45 1.23
N LYS A 63 -4.87 9.49 0.32
CA LYS A 63 -5.89 8.44 0.37
C LYS A 63 -5.25 7.09 0.15
N VAL A 64 -5.84 6.04 0.71
CA VAL A 64 -5.41 4.66 0.48
C VAL A 64 -6.32 3.99 -0.54
N VAL A 65 -5.71 3.34 -1.52
CA VAL A 65 -6.40 2.48 -2.49
C VAL A 65 -5.91 1.06 -2.30
N ASN A 66 -6.81 0.15 -1.95
CA ASN A 66 -6.52 -1.27 -1.82
C ASN A 66 -6.82 -1.98 -3.15
N ALA A 67 -5.78 -2.42 -3.83
CA ALA A 67 -5.86 -3.21 -5.07
C ALA A 67 -5.41 -4.67 -4.85
N SER A 68 -5.51 -5.18 -3.61
CA SER A 68 -5.11 -6.54 -3.27
C SER A 68 -6.11 -7.58 -3.78
N ILE A 69 -5.60 -8.75 -4.17
CA ILE A 69 -6.40 -9.86 -4.70
C ILE A 69 -6.01 -11.14 -3.97
N SER A 70 -6.98 -11.80 -3.31
CA SER A 70 -6.74 -13.06 -2.60
C SER A 70 -6.13 -14.12 -3.51
N GLY A 71 -5.07 -14.79 -3.05
CA GLY A 71 -4.38 -15.83 -3.78
C GLY A 71 -3.41 -15.32 -4.85
N ASP A 72 -3.23 -14.00 -4.99
CA ASP A 72 -2.33 -13.43 -6.00
C ASP A 72 -0.86 -13.79 -5.71
N THR A 73 -0.09 -13.90 -6.78
CA THR A 73 1.35 -14.14 -6.74
C THR A 73 2.10 -12.90 -7.19
N THR A 74 3.42 -12.91 -7.04
CA THR A 74 4.25 -11.83 -7.58
C THR A 74 4.10 -11.69 -9.10
N SER A 75 3.85 -12.79 -9.84
CA SER A 75 3.59 -12.74 -11.29
C SER A 75 2.28 -12.02 -11.62
N GLY A 76 1.21 -12.26 -10.82
CA GLY A 76 -0.05 -11.52 -10.96
C GLY A 76 0.13 -10.03 -10.66
N GLY A 77 0.89 -9.71 -9.62
CA GLY A 77 1.28 -8.32 -9.31
C GLY A 77 1.97 -7.62 -10.48
N VAL A 78 2.98 -8.26 -11.09
CA VAL A 78 3.68 -7.72 -12.29
C VAL A 78 2.70 -7.46 -13.43
N ALA A 79 1.76 -8.38 -13.68
CA ALA A 79 0.82 -8.26 -14.79
C ALA A 79 -0.14 -7.07 -14.63
N ARG A 80 -0.62 -6.78 -13.40
CA ARG A 80 -1.66 -5.77 -13.15
C ARG A 80 -1.11 -4.40 -12.73
N LEU A 81 0.09 -4.34 -12.14
CA LEU A 81 0.66 -3.10 -11.63
C LEU A 81 0.73 -1.97 -12.66
N PRO A 82 1.14 -2.18 -13.94
CA PRO A 82 1.20 -1.09 -14.91
C PRO A 82 -0.14 -0.37 -15.15
N ALA A 83 -1.25 -1.10 -15.14
CA ALA A 83 -2.59 -0.51 -15.26
C ALA A 83 -2.96 0.28 -14.01
N LEU A 84 -2.66 -0.24 -12.82
CA LEU A 84 -2.90 0.42 -11.54
C LEU A 84 -2.10 1.73 -11.39
N LEU A 85 -0.83 1.73 -11.82
CA LEU A 85 0.01 2.93 -11.81
C LEU A 85 -0.59 4.04 -12.69
N ARG A 86 -1.04 3.70 -13.90
CA ARG A 86 -1.70 4.67 -14.79
C ARG A 86 -3.02 5.17 -14.23
N GLN A 87 -3.81 4.29 -13.62
CA GLN A 87 -5.14 4.62 -13.10
C GLN A 87 -5.09 5.51 -11.87
N HIS A 88 -4.13 5.26 -10.97
CA HIS A 88 -4.11 5.88 -9.66
C HIS A 88 -3.02 6.93 -9.47
N ALA A 89 -2.01 6.98 -10.35
CA ALA A 89 -0.83 7.85 -10.24
C ALA A 89 -0.33 7.94 -8.77
N PRO A 90 0.02 6.80 -8.13
CA PRO A 90 0.27 6.77 -6.69
C PRO A 90 1.55 7.52 -6.34
N ALA A 91 1.54 8.17 -5.16
CA ALA A 91 2.76 8.71 -4.55
C ALA A 91 3.55 7.64 -3.80
N VAL A 92 2.86 6.61 -3.31
CA VAL A 92 3.47 5.47 -2.60
C VAL A 92 2.83 4.17 -3.11
N VAL A 93 3.65 3.18 -3.39
CA VAL A 93 3.22 1.81 -3.69
C VAL A 93 3.69 0.88 -2.57
N VAL A 94 2.75 0.19 -1.95
CA VAL A 94 3.00 -0.86 -0.95
C VAL A 94 2.87 -2.21 -1.65
N LEU A 95 3.95 -2.98 -1.69
CA LEU A 95 4.00 -4.32 -2.29
C LEU A 95 3.97 -5.38 -1.18
N GLU A 96 2.84 -6.05 -1.02
CA GLU A 96 2.63 -7.15 -0.05
C GLU A 96 2.29 -8.43 -0.84
N LEU A 97 3.28 -9.02 -1.49
CA LEU A 97 3.17 -10.21 -2.34
C LEU A 97 4.39 -11.12 -2.17
N GLY A 98 4.18 -12.41 -2.43
CA GLY A 98 5.23 -13.42 -2.41
C GLY A 98 4.90 -14.63 -1.52
N ALA A 99 4.00 -14.48 -0.55
CA ALA A 99 3.57 -15.58 0.30
C ALA A 99 2.99 -16.74 -0.54
N ASN A 100 2.14 -16.44 -1.51
CA ASN A 100 1.56 -17.45 -2.41
C ASN A 100 2.60 -18.10 -3.33
N ASP A 101 3.64 -17.38 -3.73
CA ASP A 101 4.77 -17.96 -4.48
C ASP A 101 5.45 -19.03 -3.63
N ALA A 102 5.77 -18.71 -2.38
CA ALA A 102 6.44 -19.65 -1.48
C ALA A 102 5.57 -20.86 -1.11
N LEU A 103 4.29 -20.61 -0.78
CA LEU A 103 3.35 -21.70 -0.43
C LEU A 103 3.11 -22.68 -1.59
N ARG A 104 3.27 -22.21 -2.84
CA ARG A 104 3.18 -23.05 -4.05
C ARG A 104 4.52 -23.63 -4.49
N GLY A 105 5.61 -23.39 -3.75
CA GLY A 105 6.94 -23.88 -4.05
C GLY A 105 7.52 -23.28 -5.34
N LEU A 106 7.11 -22.07 -5.72
CA LEU A 106 7.64 -21.41 -6.92
C LEU A 106 9.12 -21.03 -6.71
N PRO A 107 9.91 -20.94 -7.79
CA PRO A 107 11.32 -20.59 -7.70
C PRO A 107 11.53 -19.19 -7.08
N LEU A 108 12.35 -19.08 -6.03
CA LEU A 108 12.61 -17.84 -5.31
C LEU A 108 13.24 -16.74 -6.17
N ASN A 109 14.03 -17.12 -7.18
CA ASN A 109 14.58 -16.16 -8.15
C ASN A 109 13.49 -15.49 -9.00
N MET A 110 12.38 -16.18 -9.27
CA MET A 110 11.24 -15.58 -9.95
C MET A 110 10.52 -14.59 -9.03
N THR A 111 10.30 -14.95 -7.76
CA THR A 111 9.74 -14.04 -6.75
C THR A 111 10.60 -12.77 -6.61
N GLU A 112 11.93 -12.93 -6.51
CA GLU A 112 12.88 -11.81 -6.45
C GLU A 112 12.77 -10.92 -7.69
N GLN A 113 12.81 -11.52 -8.88
CA GLN A 113 12.75 -10.76 -10.14
C GLN A 113 11.42 -10.01 -10.30
N ASN A 114 10.31 -10.63 -9.92
CA ASN A 114 8.99 -10.00 -10.00
C ASN A 114 8.86 -8.83 -9.03
N LEU A 115 9.30 -8.97 -7.77
CA LEU A 115 9.31 -7.88 -6.79
C LEU A 115 10.20 -6.72 -7.28
N ARG A 116 11.37 -7.01 -7.83
CA ARG A 116 12.27 -6.04 -8.45
C ARG A 116 11.59 -5.30 -9.61
N THR A 117 10.96 -6.03 -10.52
CA THR A 117 10.23 -5.47 -11.66
C THR A 117 9.13 -4.52 -11.20
N MET A 118 8.36 -4.90 -10.17
CA MET A 118 7.31 -4.05 -9.62
C MET A 118 7.87 -2.80 -8.94
N ALA A 119 8.94 -2.93 -8.15
CA ALA A 119 9.59 -1.79 -7.51
C ALA A 119 10.13 -0.79 -8.54
N GLN A 120 10.79 -1.26 -9.59
CA GLN A 120 11.29 -0.44 -10.68
C GLN A 120 10.15 0.26 -11.45
N ALA A 121 9.05 -0.46 -11.72
CA ALA A 121 7.89 0.12 -12.40
C ALA A 121 7.23 1.24 -11.56
N ALA A 122 7.11 1.04 -10.25
CA ALA A 122 6.58 2.05 -9.33
C ALA A 122 7.48 3.29 -9.28
N ARG A 123 8.80 3.11 -9.14
CA ARG A 123 9.76 4.21 -9.15
C ARG A 123 9.79 4.98 -10.47
N LYS A 124 9.68 4.27 -11.59
CA LYS A 124 9.57 4.91 -12.92
C LYS A 124 8.30 5.76 -13.06
N ALA A 125 7.29 5.48 -12.26
CA ALA A 125 6.07 6.26 -12.14
C ALA A 125 6.13 7.31 -11.00
N ASP A 126 7.33 7.67 -10.54
CA ASP A 126 7.60 8.64 -9.48
C ASP A 126 6.96 8.31 -8.12
N ALA A 127 6.71 7.02 -7.85
CA ALA A 127 6.19 6.55 -6.57
C ALA A 127 7.31 6.04 -5.66
N ASP A 128 7.22 6.39 -4.37
CA ASP A 128 8.01 5.72 -3.33
C ASP A 128 7.54 4.26 -3.18
N VAL A 129 8.46 3.37 -2.83
CA VAL A 129 8.17 1.93 -2.71
C VAL A 129 8.37 1.47 -1.28
N LEU A 130 7.34 0.80 -0.74
CA LEU A 130 7.40 0.04 0.50
C LEU A 130 7.18 -1.44 0.18
N ILE A 131 8.17 -2.27 0.47
CA ILE A 131 8.06 -3.72 0.40
C ILE A 131 7.68 -4.24 1.78
N VAL A 132 6.64 -5.07 1.82
CA VAL A 132 6.20 -5.75 3.05
C VAL A 132 6.65 -7.20 2.97
N GLY A 133 7.64 -7.54 3.79
CA GLY A 133 8.25 -8.86 3.85
C GLY A 133 7.36 -9.90 4.53
N MET A 134 7.59 -11.15 4.16
CA MET A 134 6.90 -12.31 4.67
C MET A 134 7.89 -13.40 5.07
N GLN A 135 7.48 -14.24 6.01
CA GLN A 135 8.15 -15.48 6.38
C GLN A 135 7.19 -16.65 6.24
N ILE A 136 7.75 -17.82 5.98
CA ILE A 136 6.99 -19.08 5.99
C ILE A 136 7.51 -19.99 7.10
N PRO A 137 6.67 -20.90 7.62
CA PRO A 137 7.07 -21.82 8.66
C PRO A 137 8.25 -22.70 8.25
N PRO A 138 9.15 -23.06 9.19
CA PRO A 138 10.36 -23.83 8.88
C PRO A 138 10.10 -25.29 8.43
N ASN A 139 8.88 -25.78 8.57
CA ASN A 139 8.46 -27.09 8.02
C ASN A 139 8.42 -27.15 6.48
N TYR A 140 8.48 -25.98 5.80
CA TYR A 140 8.71 -25.88 4.36
C TYR A 140 10.19 -26.09 3.96
N GLY A 141 11.07 -26.38 4.94
CA GLY A 141 12.52 -26.47 4.78
C GLY A 141 13.22 -25.20 5.27
N ARG A 142 14.11 -25.37 6.25
CA ARG A 142 14.77 -24.24 6.92
C ARG A 142 15.53 -23.35 5.93
N ASP A 143 16.31 -23.93 5.02
CA ASP A 143 17.08 -23.19 4.00
C ASP A 143 16.13 -22.41 3.07
N TYR A 144 15.07 -23.05 2.60
CA TYR A 144 14.08 -22.39 1.73
C TYR A 144 13.39 -21.24 2.46
N ALA A 145 12.96 -21.41 3.72
CA ALA A 145 12.32 -20.36 4.50
C ALA A 145 13.26 -19.15 4.74
N GLN A 146 14.53 -19.41 5.06
CA GLN A 146 15.53 -18.35 5.23
C GLN A 146 15.80 -17.60 3.93
N ARG A 147 15.98 -18.33 2.83
CA ARG A 147 16.19 -17.73 1.51
C ARG A 147 14.98 -16.94 1.04
N PHE A 148 13.76 -17.42 1.30
CA PHE A 148 12.54 -16.70 1.01
C PHE A 148 12.48 -15.35 1.75
N ALA A 149 12.69 -15.35 3.07
CA ALA A 149 12.71 -14.11 3.86
C ALA A 149 13.80 -13.13 3.37
N ALA A 150 14.95 -13.64 2.94
CA ALA A 150 16.05 -12.81 2.43
C ALA A 150 15.75 -12.13 1.08
N VAL A 151 14.81 -12.63 0.28
CA VAL A 151 14.41 -12.02 -1.01
C VAL A 151 13.94 -10.59 -0.79
N PHE A 152 13.10 -10.36 0.20
CA PHE A 152 12.53 -9.03 0.46
C PHE A 152 13.57 -8.00 0.85
N SER A 153 14.49 -8.35 1.75
CA SER A 153 15.56 -7.45 2.17
C SER A 153 16.55 -7.17 1.04
N LYS A 154 16.84 -8.17 0.20
CA LYS A 154 17.69 -8.02 -0.97
C LYS A 154 17.09 -7.06 -1.97
N VAL A 155 15.82 -7.26 -2.35
CA VAL A 155 15.16 -6.38 -3.32
C VAL A 155 14.99 -4.97 -2.76
N ALA A 156 14.60 -4.82 -1.49
CA ALA A 156 14.46 -3.51 -0.88
C ALA A 156 15.78 -2.72 -0.91
N LYS A 157 16.90 -3.37 -0.58
CA LYS A 157 18.23 -2.76 -0.64
C LYS A 157 18.62 -2.39 -2.07
N ASP A 158 18.50 -3.32 -3.02
CA ASP A 158 18.94 -3.14 -4.41
C ASP A 158 18.11 -2.05 -5.12
N GLU A 159 16.83 -1.93 -4.81
CA GLU A 159 15.91 -0.98 -5.43
C GLU A 159 15.69 0.29 -4.60
N ASN A 160 16.46 0.50 -3.51
CA ASN A 160 16.30 1.64 -2.59
C ASN A 160 14.84 1.82 -2.13
N ALA A 161 14.16 0.71 -1.84
CA ALA A 161 12.80 0.69 -1.29
C ALA A 161 12.82 0.61 0.23
N ARG A 162 11.77 1.08 0.88
CA ARG A 162 11.56 0.84 2.31
C ARG A 162 11.13 -0.62 2.53
N LEU A 163 11.44 -1.15 3.71
CA LEU A 163 11.13 -2.54 4.06
C LEU A 163 10.44 -2.63 5.42
N VAL A 164 9.29 -3.30 5.46
CA VAL A 164 8.76 -3.95 6.66
C VAL A 164 9.31 -5.37 6.65
N PRO A 165 10.17 -5.77 7.57
CA PRO A 165 10.85 -7.08 7.49
C PRO A 165 9.88 -8.26 7.54
N PHE A 166 8.82 -8.16 8.35
CA PHE A 166 7.83 -9.22 8.51
C PHE A 166 6.46 -8.65 8.89
N LEU A 167 5.45 -8.87 8.04
CA LEU A 167 4.09 -8.37 8.26
C LEU A 167 3.47 -8.91 9.57
N MET A 168 3.69 -10.19 9.88
CA MET A 168 3.08 -10.87 11.03
C MET A 168 3.96 -10.85 12.29
N GLU A 169 4.88 -9.89 12.41
CA GLU A 169 5.72 -9.76 13.60
C GLU A 169 4.83 -9.60 14.86
N GLY A 170 5.19 -10.34 15.92
CA GLY A 170 4.44 -10.32 17.19
C GLY A 170 3.19 -11.21 17.23
N ILE A 171 2.69 -11.71 16.09
CA ILE A 171 1.51 -12.60 16.06
C ILE A 171 1.81 -14.01 15.53
N ALA A 172 2.87 -14.20 14.76
CA ALA A 172 3.13 -15.42 14.00
C ALA A 172 3.12 -16.72 14.82
N THR A 173 3.43 -16.65 16.11
CA THR A 173 3.42 -17.80 17.04
C THR A 173 2.17 -17.91 17.88
N ASN A 174 1.25 -16.94 17.81
CA ASN A 174 0.02 -16.94 18.60
C ASN A 174 -1.15 -17.49 17.77
N ARG A 175 -1.49 -18.77 17.95
CA ARG A 175 -2.56 -19.43 17.19
C ARG A 175 -3.93 -18.74 17.31
N ALA A 176 -4.19 -18.04 18.41
CA ALA A 176 -5.45 -17.31 18.63
C ALA A 176 -5.61 -16.10 17.69
N MET A 177 -4.54 -15.61 17.09
CA MET A 177 -4.54 -14.51 16.11
C MET A 177 -4.85 -14.95 14.68
N PHE A 178 -5.11 -16.26 14.47
CA PHE A 178 -5.35 -16.82 13.14
C PHE A 178 -6.73 -17.43 13.02
N GLN A 179 -7.24 -17.45 11.81
CA GLN A 179 -8.45 -18.17 11.42
C GLN A 179 -8.26 -19.70 11.61
N ALA A 180 -9.32 -20.47 11.37
CA ALA A 180 -9.29 -21.91 11.53
C ALA A 180 -8.21 -22.62 10.68
N ASP A 181 -7.86 -22.02 9.53
CA ASP A 181 -6.83 -22.53 8.62
C ASP A 181 -5.39 -22.40 9.15
N GLY A 182 -5.16 -21.56 10.17
CA GLY A 182 -3.83 -21.32 10.75
C GLY A 182 -2.87 -20.53 9.87
N ILE A 183 -3.35 -19.95 8.78
CA ILE A 183 -2.57 -19.21 7.79
C ILE A 183 -2.96 -17.75 7.79
N HIS A 184 -4.27 -17.47 7.73
CA HIS A 184 -4.78 -16.11 7.64
C HIS A 184 -5.04 -15.52 9.03
N PRO A 185 -4.50 -14.32 9.34
CA PRO A 185 -4.82 -13.60 10.55
C PRO A 185 -6.34 -13.29 10.63
N ASN A 186 -6.88 -13.37 11.86
CA ASN A 186 -8.27 -12.99 12.14
C ASN A 186 -8.39 -11.48 12.40
N GLU A 187 -9.58 -11.01 12.78
CA GLU A 187 -9.85 -9.59 13.06
C GLU A 187 -9.00 -9.03 14.19
N ASP A 188 -8.75 -9.80 15.26
CA ASP A 188 -7.97 -9.38 16.42
C ASP A 188 -6.50 -9.10 16.08
N ALA A 189 -5.99 -9.73 15.03
CA ALA A 189 -4.62 -9.54 14.55
C ALA A 189 -4.41 -8.27 13.73
N GLN A 190 -5.46 -7.73 13.13
CA GLN A 190 -5.33 -6.68 12.11
C GLN A 190 -4.71 -5.37 12.62
N PRO A 191 -5.00 -4.90 13.85
CA PRO A 191 -4.32 -3.75 14.43
C PRO A 191 -2.80 -3.94 14.52
N GLN A 192 -2.33 -5.15 14.90
CA GLN A 192 -0.90 -5.43 14.97
C GLN A 192 -0.25 -5.43 13.59
N LEU A 193 -0.92 -5.97 12.55
CA LEU A 193 -0.41 -5.88 11.18
C LEU A 193 -0.24 -4.42 10.74
N LEU A 194 -1.21 -3.57 11.03
CA LEU A 194 -1.08 -2.13 10.76
C LEU A 194 0.08 -1.51 11.53
N ASP A 195 0.24 -1.83 12.82
CA ASP A 195 1.30 -1.27 13.65
C ASP A 195 2.70 -1.75 13.20
N ASN A 196 2.81 -2.92 12.57
CA ASN A 196 4.05 -3.38 11.94
C ASN A 196 4.39 -2.58 10.66
N VAL A 197 3.39 -2.17 9.89
CA VAL A 197 3.57 -1.41 8.64
C VAL A 197 3.78 0.09 8.89
N TRP A 198 3.06 0.65 9.87
CA TRP A 198 2.94 2.09 10.07
C TRP A 198 4.26 2.84 10.26
N PRO A 199 5.22 2.38 11.10
CA PRO A 199 6.48 3.10 11.34
C PRO A 199 7.31 3.31 10.07
N THR A 200 7.21 2.36 9.12
CA THR A 200 7.97 2.41 7.86
C THR A 200 7.22 3.20 6.77
N LEU A 201 5.88 3.14 6.76
CA LEU A 201 5.06 3.87 5.80
C LEU A 201 4.94 5.36 6.13
N ARG A 202 4.76 5.72 7.41
CA ARG A 202 4.52 7.10 7.85
C ARG A 202 5.51 8.13 7.27
N PRO A 203 6.83 7.88 7.24
CA PRO A 203 7.79 8.83 6.68
C PRO A 203 7.63 9.12 5.18
N LEU A 204 6.88 8.29 4.44
CA LEU A 204 6.58 8.47 3.01
C LEU A 204 5.34 9.35 2.76
N LEU A 205 4.63 9.77 3.82
CA LEU A 205 3.41 10.57 3.75
C LEU A 205 3.67 12.07 4.00
N ASN A 206 4.82 12.59 3.59
CA ASN A 206 5.20 14.00 3.76
C ASN A 206 4.98 14.83 2.50
#